data_7d54aef4a050e4e0a224fd18d84ffb2f
#
_entry.id   7d54aef4a050e4e0a224fd18d84ffb2f
#
_cell.length_a   1.000
_cell.length_b   1.000
_cell.length_c   1.000
_cell.angle_alpha   90.00
_cell.angle_beta   90.00
_cell.angle_gamma   90.00
#
_symmetry.space_group_name_H-M   'P 1'
#
loop_
_entity.id
_entity.type
_entity.pdbx_description
1 polymer ?
#
loop_
_entity_poly.entity_id
_entity_poly.type
_entity_poly.pdbx_seq_one_letter_code
_entity_poly.pdbx_strand_id
1 'polypeptide(L)'
;HTSFVSEMQESEQNYYEKYIKRFEAYGGPLDVDRAVDSEGNLAYIRAVRYLHMLTGEEKYLAHMKNAIGYEMSFKFAYNSPVKIPPLSRVGWSSCGGTITSTANPHIHPMSSTIVDELWYYVRKTGDKYVEERLRDTVLWGCQSYNTVDKEYDYGKVGWMSERFCYSEGLVTEKYPDGSPASTW
;
A
#
# COMPACT_ATOMS: atom_id res chain seq x y z
N HIS A 1 -13.06 30.12 -5.08
CA HIS A 1 -12.26 28.86 -4.81
C HIS A 1 -12.02 28.60 -3.31
N THR A 2 -12.25 29.57 -2.43
CA THR A 2 -12.13 29.38 -0.97
C THR A 2 -13.18 28.44 -0.39
N SER A 3 -14.38 28.33 -0.99
CA SER A 3 -15.42 27.41 -0.54
C SER A 3 -14.99 25.95 -0.62
N PHE A 4 -14.31 25.55 -1.70
CA PHE A 4 -13.82 24.17 -1.85
C PHE A 4 -12.79 23.79 -0.80
N VAL A 5 -11.92 24.71 -0.39
CA VAL A 5 -10.94 24.43 0.67
C VAL A 5 -11.64 24.15 1.99
N SER A 6 -12.65 24.94 2.34
CA SER A 6 -13.44 24.72 3.56
C SER A 6 -14.18 23.39 3.54
N GLU A 7 -14.76 23.01 2.41
CA GLU A 7 -15.43 21.71 2.24
C GLU A 7 -14.43 20.54 2.36
N MET A 8 -13.23 20.69 1.77
CA MET A 8 -12.17 19.71 1.89
C MET A 8 -11.69 19.56 3.35
N GLN A 9 -11.55 20.69 4.08
CA GLN A 9 -11.14 20.67 5.48
C GLN A 9 -12.19 19.99 6.36
N GLU A 10 -13.48 20.27 6.14
CA GLU A 10 -14.57 19.63 6.88
C GLU A 10 -14.63 18.12 6.59
N SER A 11 -14.54 17.74 5.32
CA SER A 11 -14.53 16.34 4.90
C SER A 11 -13.33 15.58 5.49
N GLU A 12 -12.16 16.21 5.44
CA GLU A 12 -10.93 15.65 6.00
C GLU A 12 -11.07 15.43 7.51
N GLN A 13 -11.50 16.44 8.25
CA GLN A 13 -11.66 16.35 9.69
C GLN A 13 -12.64 15.24 10.09
N ASN A 14 -13.77 15.13 9.39
CA ASN A 14 -14.75 14.08 9.61
C ASN A 14 -14.17 12.69 9.36
N TYR A 15 -13.42 12.51 8.28
CA TYR A 15 -12.82 11.24 7.95
C TYR A 15 -11.70 10.86 8.93
N TYR A 16 -10.87 11.83 9.30
CA TYR A 16 -9.81 11.64 10.30
C TYR A 16 -10.38 11.13 11.63
N GLU A 17 -11.34 11.85 12.21
CA GLU A 17 -11.90 11.51 13.52
C GLU A 17 -12.65 10.16 13.52
N LYS A 18 -13.33 9.85 12.41
CA LYS A 18 -14.13 8.62 12.32
C LYS A 18 -13.28 7.38 12.06
N TYR A 19 -12.23 7.51 11.26
CA TYR A 19 -11.54 6.35 10.68
C TYR A 19 -10.03 6.36 10.94
N ILE A 20 -9.31 7.37 10.45
CA ILE A 20 -7.84 7.36 10.44
C ILE A 20 -7.26 7.36 11.85
N LYS A 21 -7.78 8.19 12.72
CA LYS A 21 -7.35 8.30 14.11
C LYS A 21 -7.44 7.00 14.89
N ARG A 22 -8.32 6.09 14.46
CA ARG A 22 -8.56 4.77 15.07
C ARG A 22 -7.90 3.62 14.31
N PHE A 23 -7.29 3.90 13.16
CA PHE A 23 -6.82 2.87 12.23
C PHE A 23 -7.94 1.92 11.77
N GLU A 24 -9.11 2.48 11.46
CA GLU A 24 -10.33 1.75 11.12
C GLU A 24 -10.96 2.23 9.80
N ALA A 25 -10.16 2.53 8.77
CA ALA A 25 -10.71 2.80 7.47
C ALA A 25 -11.29 1.51 6.87
N TYR A 26 -12.55 1.57 6.48
CA TYR A 26 -13.28 0.47 5.85
C TYR A 26 -13.59 0.82 4.40
N GLY A 27 -13.77 -0.19 3.56
CA GLY A 27 -14.34 0.06 2.27
C GLY A 27 -13.67 -0.59 1.07
N GLY A 28 -12.97 -1.68 1.23
CA GLY A 28 -12.56 -2.50 0.10
C GLY A 28 -13.80 -3.03 -0.63
N PRO A 29 -13.95 -2.76 -1.94
CA PRO A 29 -15.22 -2.97 -2.65
C PRO A 29 -15.63 -4.43 -2.82
N LEU A 30 -14.82 -5.39 -2.52
CA LEU A 30 -15.13 -6.82 -2.63
C LEU A 30 -14.85 -7.57 -1.33
N ASP A 31 -14.48 -6.83 -0.29
CA ASP A 31 -14.13 -7.41 0.99
C ASP A 31 -15.36 -7.61 1.87
N VAL A 32 -15.20 -8.31 2.96
CA VAL A 32 -16.26 -8.45 3.96
C VAL A 32 -16.56 -7.12 4.62
N ASP A 33 -17.79 -6.93 5.03
CA ASP A 33 -18.22 -5.75 5.78
C ASP A 33 -17.27 -5.47 6.95
N ARG A 34 -16.83 -4.22 7.05
CA ARG A 34 -15.93 -3.73 8.08
C ARG A 34 -14.53 -4.35 8.08
N ALA A 35 -14.08 -4.92 6.97
CA ALA A 35 -12.66 -5.20 6.83
C ALA A 35 -11.89 -3.87 6.80
N VAL A 36 -10.87 -3.76 7.65
CA VAL A 36 -9.96 -2.61 7.59
C VAL A 36 -9.17 -2.66 6.30
N ASP A 37 -9.03 -1.51 5.64
CA ASP A 37 -8.57 -1.39 4.26
C ASP A 37 -7.55 -0.26 4.11
N SER A 38 -6.56 -0.46 3.25
CA SER A 38 -5.54 0.55 2.95
C SER A 38 -5.93 1.49 1.82
N GLU A 39 -6.79 1.09 0.88
CA GLU A 39 -7.06 1.88 -0.33
C GLU A 39 -7.67 3.25 -0.04
N GLY A 40 -8.68 3.30 0.83
CA GLY A 40 -9.25 4.56 1.27
C GLY A 40 -8.23 5.45 1.97
N ASN A 41 -7.30 4.85 2.71
CA ASN A 41 -6.23 5.56 3.38
C ASN A 41 -5.20 6.15 2.39
N LEU A 42 -4.90 5.47 1.28
CA LEU A 42 -4.02 6.03 0.23
C LEU A 42 -4.59 7.33 -0.35
N ALA A 43 -5.90 7.34 -0.63
CA ALA A 43 -6.59 8.55 -1.09
C ALA A 43 -6.58 9.65 -0.02
N TYR A 44 -6.78 9.29 1.24
CA TYR A 44 -6.72 10.22 2.36
C TYR A 44 -5.33 10.86 2.52
N ILE A 45 -4.25 10.07 2.50
CA ILE A 45 -2.86 10.59 2.56
C ILE A 45 -2.63 11.67 1.50
N ARG A 46 -3.12 11.44 0.28
CA ARG A 46 -3.02 12.41 -0.82
C ARG A 46 -3.82 13.68 -0.55
N ALA A 47 -5.04 13.55 -0.07
CA ALA A 47 -5.89 14.69 0.26
C ALA A 47 -5.27 15.57 1.35
N VAL A 48 -4.76 14.95 2.41
CA VAL A 48 -4.10 15.66 3.52
C VAL A 48 -2.83 16.38 3.08
N ARG A 49 -2.02 15.77 2.19
CA ARG A 49 -0.88 16.46 1.57
C ARG A 49 -1.31 17.75 0.88
N TYR A 50 -2.37 17.68 0.06
CA TYR A 50 -2.87 18.88 -0.64
C TYR A 50 -3.39 19.93 0.33
N LEU A 51 -4.09 19.55 1.38
CA LEU A 51 -4.55 20.50 2.41
C LEU A 51 -3.37 21.17 3.10
N HIS A 52 -2.33 20.44 3.48
CA HIS A 52 -1.13 21.05 4.04
C HIS A 52 -0.44 22.01 3.05
N MET A 53 -0.37 21.64 1.76
CA MET A 53 0.20 22.52 0.73
C MET A 53 -0.60 23.81 0.53
N LEU A 54 -1.92 23.76 0.65
CA LEU A 54 -2.82 24.89 0.44
C LEU A 54 -2.91 25.81 1.65
N THR A 55 -2.86 25.26 2.85
CA THR A 55 -3.14 26.02 4.08
C THR A 55 -1.90 26.32 4.92
N GLY A 56 -0.86 25.49 4.81
CA GLY A 56 0.32 25.54 5.67
C GLY A 56 0.07 25.11 7.11
N GLU A 57 -1.10 24.54 7.42
CA GLU A 57 -1.46 24.16 8.79
C GLU A 57 -0.76 22.85 9.21
N GLU A 58 0.07 22.91 10.24
CA GLU A 58 0.85 21.78 10.77
C GLU A 58 0.01 20.58 11.23
N LYS A 59 -1.26 20.79 11.57
CA LYS A 59 -2.18 19.68 11.92
C LYS A 59 -2.24 18.62 10.82
N TYR A 60 -2.16 19.04 9.55
CA TYR A 60 -2.20 18.10 8.42
C TYR A 60 -0.94 17.23 8.33
N LEU A 61 0.22 17.71 8.77
CA LEU A 61 1.39 16.81 8.90
C LEU A 61 1.20 15.80 10.03
N ALA A 62 0.55 16.19 11.13
CA ALA A 62 0.21 15.25 12.21
C ALA A 62 -0.82 14.20 11.75
N HIS A 63 -1.85 14.62 11.02
CA HIS A 63 -2.84 13.71 10.43
C HIS A 63 -2.21 12.77 9.40
N MET A 64 -1.33 13.32 8.55
CA MET A 64 -0.57 12.54 7.57
C MET A 64 0.32 11.50 8.25
N LYS A 65 0.96 11.83 9.38
CA LYS A 65 1.74 10.88 10.17
C LYS A 65 0.92 9.67 10.60
N ASN A 66 -0.29 9.90 11.12
CA ASN A 66 -1.18 8.82 11.54
C ASN A 66 -1.63 7.96 10.36
N ALA A 67 -1.99 8.59 9.24
CA ALA A 67 -2.39 7.90 8.03
C ALA A 67 -1.24 7.07 7.43
N ILE A 68 -0.03 7.60 7.42
CA ILE A 68 1.17 6.85 6.99
C ILE A 68 1.43 5.68 7.95
N GLY A 69 1.33 5.89 9.27
CA GLY A 69 1.46 4.82 10.26
C GLY A 69 0.44 3.70 10.04
N TYR A 70 -0.80 4.07 9.71
CA TYR A 70 -1.84 3.12 9.36
C TYR A 70 -1.49 2.34 8.08
N GLU A 71 -1.05 3.01 7.02
CA GLU A 71 -0.59 2.36 5.79
C GLU A 71 0.57 1.38 6.05
N MET A 72 1.51 1.76 6.91
CA MET A 72 2.63 0.88 7.24
C MET A 72 2.21 -0.41 7.96
N SER A 73 1.03 -0.46 8.58
CA SER A 73 0.50 -1.68 9.19
C SER A 73 0.10 -2.76 8.16
N PHE A 74 -0.12 -2.38 6.90
CA PHE A 74 -0.40 -3.29 5.80
C PHE A 74 0.85 -3.67 5.00
N LYS A 75 2.00 -3.08 5.31
CA LYS A 75 3.23 -3.20 4.52
C LYS A 75 4.17 -4.26 5.08
N PHE A 76 4.76 -5.02 4.19
CA PHE A 76 5.88 -5.89 4.53
C PHE A 76 7.15 -5.06 4.71
N ALA A 77 7.67 -5.01 5.94
CA ALA A 77 8.96 -4.38 6.28
C ALA A 77 10.12 -5.38 6.29
N TYR A 78 9.89 -6.61 5.81
CA TYR A 78 10.86 -7.70 5.77
C TYR A 78 10.58 -8.65 4.59
N ASN A 79 11.56 -9.45 4.24
CA ASN A 79 11.42 -10.46 3.21
C ASN A 79 10.90 -11.78 3.81
N SER A 80 9.75 -12.22 3.31
CA SER A 80 9.32 -13.60 3.48
C SER A 80 9.87 -14.45 2.34
N PRO A 81 10.42 -15.65 2.60
CA PRO A 81 10.85 -16.53 1.53
C PRO A 81 9.66 -16.94 0.66
N VAL A 82 9.76 -16.67 -0.64
CA VAL A 82 8.77 -17.16 -1.60
C VAL A 82 9.16 -18.56 -2.03
N LYS A 83 8.27 -19.53 -1.85
CA LYS A 83 8.56 -20.94 -2.08
C LYS A 83 8.10 -21.45 -3.43
N ILE A 84 7.10 -20.82 -4.02
CA ILE A 84 6.45 -21.31 -5.22
C ILE A 84 6.67 -20.40 -6.43
N PRO A 85 6.76 -21.01 -7.65
CA PRO A 85 6.82 -20.23 -8.88
C PRO A 85 5.48 -19.52 -9.18
N PRO A 86 5.48 -18.47 -10.01
CA PRO A 86 6.64 -17.95 -10.74
C PRO A 86 7.60 -17.09 -9.87
N LEU A 87 7.14 -16.55 -8.74
CA LEU A 87 7.90 -15.56 -7.95
C LEU A 87 9.22 -16.12 -7.39
N SER A 88 9.26 -17.40 -6.98
CA SER A 88 10.48 -18.03 -6.48
C SER A 88 11.60 -18.13 -7.54
N ARG A 89 11.24 -18.16 -8.86
CA ARG A 89 12.23 -18.23 -9.95
C ARG A 89 12.94 -16.92 -10.20
N VAL A 90 12.28 -15.80 -9.91
CA VAL A 90 12.79 -14.45 -10.22
C VAL A 90 13.42 -13.78 -9.00
N GLY A 91 13.49 -14.47 -7.85
CA GLY A 91 14.04 -13.89 -6.63
C GLY A 91 13.22 -12.75 -6.08
N TRP A 92 11.90 -12.81 -6.27
CA TRP A 92 10.98 -11.77 -5.82
C TRP A 92 11.05 -11.56 -4.30
N SER A 93 10.90 -10.31 -3.89
CA SER A 93 10.96 -9.87 -2.48
C SER A 93 9.62 -9.34 -2.01
N SER A 94 9.20 -9.69 -0.80
CA SER A 94 7.98 -9.12 -0.19
C SER A 94 8.21 -7.75 0.42
N CYS A 95 9.44 -7.41 0.83
CA CYS A 95 9.74 -6.15 1.51
C CYS A 95 9.37 -4.93 0.66
N GLY A 96 8.51 -4.08 1.16
CA GLY A 96 7.95 -2.93 0.46
C GLY A 96 6.58 -3.16 -0.18
N GLY A 97 6.18 -4.43 -0.36
CA GLY A 97 4.83 -4.79 -0.81
C GLY A 97 3.79 -4.53 0.27
N THR A 98 2.54 -4.39 -0.14
CA THR A 98 1.41 -4.05 0.75
C THR A 98 0.24 -4.97 0.47
N ILE A 99 -0.42 -5.47 1.49
CA ILE A 99 -1.74 -6.10 1.35
C ILE A 99 -2.81 -5.01 1.35
N THR A 100 -3.91 -5.23 0.64
CA THR A 100 -4.99 -4.25 0.53
C THR A 100 -5.82 -4.16 1.80
N SER A 101 -6.21 -5.31 2.34
CA SER A 101 -7.02 -5.40 3.54
C SER A 101 -6.78 -6.71 4.29
N THR A 102 -7.35 -6.81 5.49
CA THR A 102 -7.32 -8.05 6.28
C THR A 102 -8.13 -9.18 5.66
N ALA A 103 -9.10 -8.87 4.81
CA ALA A 103 -9.94 -9.85 4.11
C ALA A 103 -9.42 -10.17 2.71
N ASN A 104 -8.49 -9.37 2.17
CA ASN A 104 -7.89 -9.54 0.85
C ASN A 104 -6.36 -9.62 0.98
N PRO A 105 -5.80 -10.81 1.19
CA PRO A 105 -4.40 -11.01 1.54
C PRO A 105 -3.45 -10.99 0.33
N HIS A 106 -3.87 -10.42 -0.80
CA HIS A 106 -3.00 -10.22 -1.94
C HIS A 106 -1.97 -9.12 -1.68
N ILE A 107 -0.76 -9.32 -2.17
CA ILE A 107 0.26 -8.27 -2.18
C ILE A 107 0.09 -7.44 -3.45
N HIS A 108 -0.07 -6.14 -3.27
CA HIS A 108 -0.39 -5.18 -4.32
C HIS A 108 0.70 -4.13 -4.54
N PRO A 109 0.81 -3.58 -5.77
CA PRO A 109 1.63 -2.41 -6.06
C PRO A 109 0.98 -1.09 -5.62
N MET A 110 -0.23 -1.08 -5.07
CA MET A 110 -1.03 0.13 -4.84
C MET A 110 -0.35 1.15 -3.93
N SER A 111 0.41 0.72 -2.93
CA SER A 111 1.19 1.65 -2.08
C SER A 111 2.25 2.45 -2.84
N SER A 112 2.61 2.03 -4.06
CA SER A 112 3.48 2.82 -4.93
C SER A 112 2.82 4.12 -5.41
N THR A 113 1.50 4.22 -5.33
CA THR A 113 0.74 5.42 -5.73
C THR A 113 0.93 6.60 -4.79
N ILE A 114 1.47 6.40 -3.58
CA ILE A 114 1.73 7.45 -2.59
C ILE A 114 3.22 7.77 -2.40
N VAL A 115 4.08 7.36 -3.32
CA VAL A 115 5.52 7.65 -3.25
C VAL A 115 5.80 9.15 -3.12
N ASP A 116 5.09 9.98 -3.88
CA ASP A 116 5.23 11.44 -3.82
C ASP A 116 4.77 12.02 -2.48
N GLU A 117 3.73 11.46 -1.89
CA GLU A 117 3.19 11.85 -0.60
C GLU A 117 4.17 11.50 0.53
N LEU A 118 4.73 10.28 0.50
CA LEU A 118 5.75 9.85 1.46
C LEU A 118 7.01 10.73 1.35
N TRP A 119 7.46 11.00 0.13
CA TRP A 119 8.60 11.88 -0.11
C TRP A 119 8.33 13.31 0.40
N TYR A 120 7.14 13.84 0.14
CA TYR A 120 6.73 15.14 0.67
C TYR A 120 6.80 15.17 2.21
N TYR A 121 6.24 14.15 2.87
CA TYR A 121 6.24 14.04 4.32
C TYR A 121 7.67 13.96 4.88
N VAL A 122 8.52 13.11 4.33
CA VAL A 122 9.93 12.98 4.73
C VAL A 122 10.67 14.31 4.61
N ARG A 123 10.48 15.04 3.52
CA ARG A 123 11.12 16.36 3.33
C ARG A 123 10.65 17.40 4.33
N LYS A 124 9.43 17.31 4.81
CA LYS A 124 8.87 18.24 5.81
C LYS A 124 9.29 17.91 7.24
N THR A 125 9.43 16.63 7.56
CA THR A 125 9.58 16.15 8.93
C THR A 125 10.97 15.57 9.25
N GLY A 126 11.68 15.08 8.24
CA GLY A 126 12.93 14.34 8.43
C GLY A 126 12.74 12.94 9.02
N ASP A 127 11.52 12.38 8.98
CA ASP A 127 11.19 11.10 9.57
C ASP A 127 11.95 9.95 8.88
N LYS A 128 12.92 9.39 9.59
CA LYS A 128 13.82 8.36 9.07
C LYS A 128 13.14 7.02 8.86
N TYR A 129 12.17 6.67 9.69
CA TYR A 129 11.40 5.43 9.50
C TYR A 129 10.60 5.48 8.19
N VAL A 130 9.90 6.59 7.95
CA VAL A 130 9.15 6.76 6.71
C VAL A 130 10.09 6.83 5.50
N GLU A 131 11.27 7.43 5.62
CA GLU A 131 12.29 7.44 4.56
C GLU A 131 12.73 6.03 4.17
N GLU A 132 12.97 5.16 5.15
CA GLU A 132 13.31 3.76 4.88
C GLU A 132 12.14 3.02 4.20
N ARG A 133 10.93 3.17 4.69
CA ARG A 133 9.74 2.52 4.09
C ARG A 133 9.42 3.05 2.70
N LEU A 134 9.68 4.32 2.44
CA LEU A 134 9.61 4.89 1.09
C LEU A 134 10.59 4.20 0.15
N ARG A 135 11.84 4.00 0.60
CA ARG A 135 12.85 3.29 -0.19
C ARG A 135 12.41 1.87 -0.51
N ASP A 136 11.91 1.13 0.49
CA ASP A 136 11.39 -0.22 0.30
C ASP A 136 10.24 -0.24 -0.73
N THR A 137 9.32 0.72 -0.64
CA THR A 137 8.20 0.85 -1.58
C THR A 137 8.67 1.07 -3.01
N VAL A 138 9.64 1.96 -3.23
CA VAL A 138 10.20 2.23 -4.56
C VAL A 138 10.92 1.01 -5.11
N LEU A 139 11.76 0.35 -4.31
CA LEU A 139 12.48 -0.85 -4.72
C LEU A 139 11.52 -2.00 -5.03
N TRP A 140 10.48 -2.17 -4.22
CA TRP A 140 9.47 -3.19 -4.48
C TRP A 140 8.71 -2.91 -5.78
N GLY A 141 8.36 -1.66 -6.04
CA GLY A 141 7.71 -1.24 -7.28
C GLY A 141 8.51 -1.62 -8.54
N CYS A 142 9.84 -1.64 -8.46
CA CYS A 142 10.71 -2.03 -9.58
C CYS A 142 10.57 -3.49 -9.99
N GLN A 143 10.06 -4.36 -9.13
CA GLN A 143 9.79 -5.77 -9.44
C GLN A 143 8.32 -6.08 -9.69
N SER A 144 7.47 -5.06 -9.80
CA SER A 144 6.02 -5.22 -9.98
C SER A 144 5.58 -5.27 -11.45
N TYR A 145 6.50 -5.31 -12.38
CA TYR A 145 6.24 -5.38 -13.83
C TYR A 145 7.20 -6.33 -14.52
N ASN A 146 6.75 -6.90 -15.65
CA ASN A 146 7.58 -7.78 -16.46
C ASN A 146 8.74 -7.00 -17.10
N THR A 147 9.97 -7.47 -16.93
CA THR A 147 11.16 -6.97 -17.63
C THR A 147 11.42 -7.74 -18.93
N VAL A 148 10.88 -8.95 -19.01
CA VAL A 148 10.83 -9.79 -20.22
C VAL A 148 9.42 -10.35 -20.39
N ASP A 149 9.06 -10.77 -21.60
CA ASP A 149 7.74 -11.36 -21.86
C ASP A 149 7.54 -12.61 -20.98
N LYS A 150 6.39 -12.65 -20.28
CA LYS A 150 5.99 -13.75 -19.41
C LYS A 150 6.96 -14.06 -18.24
N GLU A 151 7.65 -13.05 -17.73
CA GLU A 151 8.55 -13.22 -16.57
C GLU A 151 7.84 -13.87 -15.37
N TYR A 152 6.58 -13.49 -15.15
CA TYR A 152 5.71 -14.08 -14.13
C TYR A 152 4.70 -15.11 -14.71
N ASP A 153 5.05 -15.80 -15.79
CA ASP A 153 4.17 -16.69 -16.57
C ASP A 153 3.02 -15.98 -17.30
N TYR A 154 2.97 -14.64 -17.23
CA TYR A 154 1.90 -13.82 -17.74
C TYR A 154 2.40 -12.46 -18.25
N GLY A 155 1.73 -11.92 -19.27
CA GLY A 155 1.94 -10.57 -19.76
C GLY A 155 3.19 -10.38 -20.61
N LYS A 156 3.40 -9.13 -21.03
CA LYS A 156 4.51 -8.67 -21.86
C LYS A 156 5.40 -7.70 -21.09
N VAL A 157 6.56 -7.40 -21.61
CA VAL A 157 7.43 -6.35 -21.09
C VAL A 157 6.63 -5.09 -20.77
N GLY A 158 6.83 -4.55 -19.57
CA GLY A 158 6.15 -3.37 -19.06
C GLY A 158 4.75 -3.61 -18.49
N TRP A 159 4.20 -4.82 -18.60
CA TRP A 159 2.94 -5.13 -17.95
C TRP A 159 3.15 -5.32 -16.44
N MET A 160 2.27 -4.72 -15.67
CA MET A 160 2.23 -4.82 -14.22
C MET A 160 0.99 -5.63 -13.81
N SER A 161 1.16 -6.53 -12.84
CA SER A 161 0.03 -7.19 -12.21
C SER A 161 -0.55 -6.32 -11.10
N GLU A 162 -1.86 -6.27 -10.99
CA GLU A 162 -2.54 -5.66 -9.84
C GLU A 162 -2.29 -6.47 -8.56
N ARG A 163 -2.19 -7.79 -8.68
CA ARG A 163 -2.04 -8.72 -7.56
C ARG A 163 -0.87 -9.65 -7.81
N PHE A 164 0.06 -9.71 -6.88
CA PHE A 164 1.27 -10.50 -7.06
C PHE A 164 1.21 -11.89 -6.44
N CYS A 165 0.74 -12.01 -5.22
CA CYS A 165 0.52 -13.31 -4.63
C CYS A 165 -0.48 -13.24 -3.48
N TYR A 166 -1.13 -14.36 -3.22
CA TYR A 166 -1.77 -14.57 -1.93
C TYR A 166 -0.71 -14.76 -0.86
N SER A 167 -0.98 -14.29 0.35
CA SER A 167 -0.06 -14.47 1.48
C SER A 167 0.23 -15.96 1.76
N GLU A 168 -0.70 -16.84 1.47
CA GLU A 168 -0.51 -18.29 1.56
C GLU A 168 0.61 -18.79 0.65
N GLY A 169 0.75 -18.22 -0.54
CA GLY A 169 1.80 -18.57 -1.50
C GLY A 169 3.22 -18.28 -1.02
N LEU A 170 3.38 -17.45 0.02
CA LEU A 170 4.68 -17.21 0.64
C LEU A 170 5.13 -18.37 1.53
N VAL A 171 4.21 -19.15 2.08
CA VAL A 171 4.51 -20.15 3.10
C VAL A 171 4.06 -21.57 2.73
N THR A 172 3.12 -21.71 1.80
CA THR A 172 2.47 -22.98 1.44
C THR A 172 2.94 -23.44 0.07
N GLU A 173 3.47 -24.66 -0.02
CA GLU A 173 3.89 -25.29 -1.28
C GLU A 173 2.74 -26.05 -1.96
N LYS A 174 1.82 -26.57 -1.17
CA LYS A 174 0.66 -27.34 -1.63
C LYS A 174 -0.56 -27.00 -0.80
N TYR A 175 -1.71 -27.03 -1.46
CA TYR A 175 -2.99 -26.98 -0.78
C TYR A 175 -3.30 -28.29 -0.05
N PRO A 176 -4.29 -28.32 0.87
CA PRO A 176 -4.66 -29.54 1.60
C PRO A 176 -5.09 -30.71 0.71
N ASP A 177 -5.57 -30.45 -0.51
CA ASP A 177 -5.93 -31.46 -1.50
C ASP A 177 -4.71 -32.02 -2.27
N GLY A 178 -3.51 -31.54 -1.96
CA GLY A 178 -2.25 -31.96 -2.58
C GLY A 178 -1.91 -31.23 -3.88
N SER A 179 -2.77 -30.37 -4.39
CA SER A 179 -2.48 -29.56 -5.57
C SER A 179 -1.38 -28.52 -5.27
N PRO A 180 -0.55 -28.17 -6.25
CA PRO A 180 0.44 -27.10 -6.07
C PRO A 180 -0.22 -25.78 -5.71
N ALA A 181 0.27 -25.10 -4.68
CA ALA A 181 -0.14 -23.74 -4.38
C ALA A 181 0.36 -22.81 -5.51
N SER A 182 -0.33 -21.69 -5.67
CA SER A 182 0.01 -20.69 -6.67
C SER A 182 0.22 -19.33 -6.05
N THR A 183 1.13 -18.56 -6.62
CA THR A 183 1.30 -17.13 -6.31
C THR A 183 0.37 -16.23 -7.13
N TRP A 184 -0.49 -16.83 -7.97
CA TRP A 184 -1.49 -16.14 -8.79
C TRP A 184 -2.90 -16.55 -8.37
#